data_1206b9b7f910c0a951205fdff7955470
#
_entry.id   1206b9b7f910c0a951205fdff7955470
#
_cell.length_a   1.000
_cell.length_b   1.000
_cell.length_c   1.000
_cell.angle_alpha   90.00
_cell.angle_beta   90.00
_cell.angle_gamma   90.00
#
_symmetry.space_group_name_H-M   'P 1'
#
loop_
_entity.id
_entity.type
_entity.pdbx_description
1 polymer ?
#
loop_
_entity_poly.entity_id
_entity_poly.type
_entity_poly.pdbx_seq_one_letter_code
_entity_poly.pdbx_strand_id
1 'polypeptide(L)'
;MELDLDRRAPAVYKECVTSTNTLLKGLAASGVPDGFTLFAAKQTSGRGRLGRGFVSPDGGLYLSMLLYPGCELQRASTLTPCAAVAVCRAVERVCGVIPGIKWPNDLLLGGKKLCGILTEASTARGRAYVVIGLGVNVNTAPDDFPPELRDTAVSLFEVVGQRFDIQTLAAAIIEELDGLYAAWKQNTACVLDEYRRLCVSTGREVSLIRGDEVRRAYALG
;
A
#
# COMPACT_ATOMS: atom_id res chain seq x y z
N MET A 1 11.65 -2.20 -17.29
CA MET A 1 11.33 -3.64 -17.44
C MET A 1 9.87 -3.83 -17.07
N GLU A 2 9.18 -4.71 -17.75
CA GLU A 2 7.78 -5.08 -17.47
C GLU A 2 7.77 -6.48 -16.82
N LEU A 3 6.94 -6.67 -15.79
CA LEU A 3 6.72 -8.01 -15.25
C LEU A 3 5.79 -8.79 -16.17
N ASP A 4 6.19 -10.01 -16.49
CA ASP A 4 5.35 -10.97 -17.23
C ASP A 4 4.36 -11.61 -16.24
N LEU A 5 3.16 -11.05 -16.17
CA LEU A 5 2.07 -11.53 -15.32
C LEU A 5 0.87 -11.85 -16.23
N ASP A 6 0.12 -12.89 -15.89
CA ASP A 6 -1.14 -13.24 -16.58
C ASP A 6 -2.24 -12.24 -16.22
N ARG A 7 -2.12 -11.01 -16.73
CA ARG A 7 -3.05 -9.90 -16.51
C ARG A 7 -3.14 -8.97 -17.72
N ARG A 8 -4.27 -8.28 -17.85
CA ARG A 8 -4.54 -7.38 -18.99
C ARG A 8 -3.75 -6.06 -18.93
N ALA A 9 -3.44 -5.57 -17.73
CA ALA A 9 -2.78 -4.28 -17.56
C ALA A 9 -1.29 -4.47 -17.27
N PRO A 10 -0.40 -3.67 -17.88
CA PRO A 10 1.04 -3.75 -17.65
C PRO A 10 1.44 -3.47 -16.20
N ALA A 11 2.52 -4.12 -15.75
CA ALA A 11 3.22 -3.84 -14.50
C ALA A 11 4.67 -3.47 -14.80
N VAL A 12 5.02 -2.19 -14.66
CA VAL A 12 6.28 -1.61 -15.10
C VAL A 12 7.21 -1.35 -13.91
N TYR A 13 8.40 -1.92 -13.97
CA TYR A 13 9.47 -1.65 -13.00
C TYR A 13 10.34 -0.46 -13.42
N LYS A 14 10.71 0.34 -12.43
CA LYS A 14 11.73 1.38 -12.51
C LYS A 14 12.72 1.24 -11.35
N GLU A 15 13.99 1.48 -11.59
CA GLU A 15 14.99 1.44 -10.51
C GLU A 15 14.76 2.57 -9.49
N CYS A 16 14.59 3.79 -9.98
CA CYS A 16 14.34 4.97 -9.15
C CYS A 16 13.32 5.88 -9.82
N VAL A 17 12.44 6.47 -9.02
CA VAL A 17 11.46 7.46 -9.46
C VAL A 17 11.32 8.59 -8.44
N THR A 18 10.68 9.69 -8.79
CA THR A 18 10.30 10.72 -7.83
C THR A 18 9.23 10.20 -6.86
N SER A 19 8.11 9.74 -7.40
CA SER A 19 7.02 9.07 -6.65
C SER A 19 6.17 8.27 -7.63
N THR A 20 5.95 6.99 -7.32
CA THR A 20 5.08 6.12 -8.13
C THR A 20 3.65 6.67 -8.23
N ASN A 21 3.08 7.17 -7.13
CA ASN A 21 1.76 7.83 -7.13
C ASN A 21 1.73 9.06 -8.05
N THR A 22 2.72 9.94 -7.95
CA THR A 22 2.77 11.17 -8.76
C THR A 22 2.87 10.84 -10.24
N LEU A 23 3.69 9.86 -10.61
CA LEU A 23 3.83 9.43 -12.01
C LEU A 23 2.53 8.85 -12.55
N LEU A 24 1.85 7.96 -11.80
CA LEU A 24 0.58 7.38 -12.23
C LEU A 24 -0.53 8.41 -12.36
N LYS A 25 -0.58 9.40 -11.46
CA LYS A 25 -1.53 10.53 -11.59
C LYS A 25 -1.31 11.30 -12.88
N GLY A 26 -0.04 11.50 -13.29
CA GLY A 26 0.29 12.10 -14.59
C GLY A 26 -0.15 11.24 -15.76
N LEU A 27 -0.03 9.93 -15.67
CA LEU A 27 -0.43 8.98 -16.72
C LEU A 27 -1.94 8.78 -16.83
N ALA A 28 -2.73 9.10 -15.82
CA ALA A 28 -4.19 8.96 -15.86
C ALA A 28 -4.84 9.73 -17.03
N ALA A 29 -4.28 10.88 -17.40
CA ALA A 29 -4.72 11.65 -18.56
C ALA A 29 -4.28 11.05 -19.91
N SER A 30 -3.34 10.12 -19.94
CA SER A 30 -2.83 9.49 -21.16
C SER A 30 -3.63 8.24 -21.58
N GLY A 31 -4.66 7.85 -20.81
CA GLY A 31 -5.53 6.73 -21.15
C GLY A 31 -4.93 5.34 -20.88
N VAL A 32 -4.00 5.24 -19.95
CA VAL A 32 -3.49 3.93 -19.50
C VAL A 32 -4.62 3.06 -18.96
N PRO A 33 -4.55 1.71 -19.10
CA PRO A 33 -5.65 0.81 -18.74
C PRO A 33 -5.92 0.75 -17.22
N ASP A 34 -7.13 0.31 -16.86
CA ASP A 34 -7.53 -0.04 -15.49
C ASP A 34 -6.59 -1.14 -14.96
N GLY A 35 -6.01 -0.92 -13.80
CA GLY A 35 -5.02 -1.82 -13.21
C GLY A 35 -3.56 -1.53 -13.62
N PHE A 36 -3.28 -0.50 -14.45
CA PHE A 36 -1.89 -0.16 -14.78
C PHE A 36 -1.07 0.06 -13.52
N THR A 37 0.05 -0.64 -13.41
CA THR A 37 0.88 -0.65 -12.21
C THR A 37 2.30 -0.17 -12.51
N LEU A 38 2.83 0.68 -11.63
CA LEU A 38 4.21 1.13 -11.64
C LEU A 38 4.84 0.80 -10.28
N PHE A 39 6.01 0.18 -10.27
CA PHE A 39 6.73 -0.06 -9.03
C PHE A 39 8.22 0.25 -9.18
N ALA A 40 8.86 0.57 -8.05
CA ALA A 40 10.26 0.99 -8.01
C ALA A 40 10.96 0.47 -6.75
N ALA A 41 12.29 0.35 -6.82
CA ALA A 41 13.12 0.00 -5.68
C ALA A 41 13.44 1.22 -4.78
N LYS A 42 13.30 2.45 -5.32
CA LYS A 42 13.61 3.71 -4.63
C LYS A 42 12.68 4.84 -5.07
N GLN A 43 12.38 5.75 -4.13
CA GLN A 43 11.74 7.03 -4.45
C GLN A 43 12.54 8.20 -3.86
N THR A 44 12.69 9.29 -4.63
CA THR A 44 13.37 10.51 -4.15
C THR A 44 12.42 11.49 -3.46
N SER A 45 11.11 11.37 -3.66
CA SER A 45 10.07 12.23 -3.10
C SER A 45 8.82 11.43 -2.78
N GLY A 46 9.00 10.32 -2.01
CA GLY A 46 7.89 9.47 -1.58
C GLY A 46 6.84 10.26 -0.79
N ARG A 47 5.57 9.90 -0.95
CA ARG A 47 4.42 10.63 -0.40
C ARG A 47 3.64 9.78 0.59
N GLY A 48 3.24 10.40 1.68
CA GLY A 48 2.33 9.88 2.68
C GLY A 48 1.05 10.73 2.76
N ARG A 49 0.17 10.38 3.68
CA ARG A 49 -1.08 11.10 3.94
C ARG A 49 -0.81 12.50 4.53
N LEU A 50 -1.75 13.43 4.31
CA LEU A 50 -1.73 14.78 4.87
C LEU A 50 -0.45 15.57 4.51
N GLY A 51 0.09 15.35 3.31
CA GLY A 51 1.29 16.06 2.85
C GLY A 51 2.61 15.60 3.47
N ARG A 52 2.60 14.56 4.32
CA ARG A 52 3.83 14.01 4.90
C ARG A 52 4.66 13.30 3.83
N GLY A 53 5.98 13.33 3.98
CA GLY A 53 6.87 12.49 3.21
C GLY A 53 6.76 11.01 3.61
N PHE A 54 7.10 10.12 2.69
CA PHE A 54 7.35 8.72 2.96
C PHE A 54 8.80 8.40 2.60
N VAL A 55 9.62 8.12 3.59
CA VAL A 55 11.03 7.76 3.38
C VAL A 55 11.11 6.48 2.58
N SER A 56 11.83 6.50 1.47
CA SER A 56 11.81 5.45 0.46
C SER A 56 13.23 5.06 0.01
N PRO A 57 14.07 4.51 0.93
CA PRO A 57 15.44 4.12 0.62
C PRO A 57 15.50 2.92 -0.33
N ASP A 58 16.69 2.57 -0.76
CA ASP A 58 16.94 1.33 -1.50
C ASP A 58 16.53 0.10 -0.68
N GLY A 59 16.12 -0.96 -1.35
CA GLY A 59 15.68 -2.20 -0.71
C GLY A 59 14.20 -2.22 -0.31
N GLY A 60 13.45 -1.12 -0.51
CA GLY A 60 12.00 -1.12 -0.38
C GLY A 60 11.28 -1.55 -1.65
N LEU A 61 9.98 -1.77 -1.55
CA LEU A 61 9.06 -1.91 -2.68
C LEU A 61 8.06 -0.76 -2.65
N TYR A 62 8.13 0.09 -3.65
CA TYR A 62 7.23 1.25 -3.81
C TYR A 62 6.38 1.02 -5.04
N LEU A 63 5.12 0.67 -4.83
CA LEU A 63 4.20 0.26 -5.88
C LEU A 63 2.99 1.18 -5.90
N SER A 64 2.55 1.56 -7.10
CA SER A 64 1.26 2.23 -7.28
C SER A 64 0.46 1.56 -8.38
N MET A 65 -0.85 1.42 -8.17
CA MET A 65 -1.81 0.89 -9.14
C MET A 65 -2.86 1.94 -9.44
N LEU A 66 -3.10 2.20 -10.73
CA LEU A 66 -4.14 3.12 -11.19
C LEU A 66 -5.41 2.34 -11.50
N LEU A 67 -6.52 2.77 -10.93
CA LEU A 67 -7.82 2.13 -11.08
C LEU A 67 -8.87 3.12 -11.58
N TYR A 68 -9.82 2.61 -12.36
CA TYR A 68 -11.03 3.32 -12.76
C TYR A 68 -12.27 2.59 -12.23
N PRO A 69 -12.61 2.77 -10.94
CA PRO A 69 -13.63 1.96 -10.28
C PRO A 69 -15.05 2.17 -10.79
N GLY A 70 -15.32 3.27 -11.51
CA GLY A 70 -16.65 3.57 -12.07
C GLY A 70 -17.73 3.78 -10.99
N CYS A 71 -17.36 4.19 -9.79
CA CYS A 71 -18.25 4.40 -8.66
C CYS A 71 -18.01 5.76 -8.00
N GLU A 72 -18.87 6.12 -7.05
CA GLU A 72 -18.72 7.32 -6.23
C GLU A 72 -17.41 7.28 -5.41
N LEU A 73 -16.78 8.45 -5.22
CA LEU A 73 -15.52 8.60 -4.51
C LEU A 73 -15.59 8.11 -3.05
N GLN A 74 -16.77 8.17 -2.43
CA GLN A 74 -16.97 7.66 -1.06
C GLN A 74 -16.74 6.15 -1.00
N ARG A 75 -17.28 5.38 -1.96
CA ARG A 75 -17.03 3.94 -2.05
C ARG A 75 -15.55 3.65 -2.35
N ALA A 76 -14.90 4.49 -3.14
CA ALA A 76 -13.47 4.34 -3.46
C ALA A 76 -12.56 4.41 -2.22
N SER A 77 -12.98 5.03 -1.12
CA SER A 77 -12.22 5.05 0.15
C SER A 77 -11.99 3.65 0.72
N THR A 78 -12.89 2.69 0.44
CA THR A 78 -12.76 1.28 0.86
C THR A 78 -11.71 0.49 0.06
N LEU A 79 -11.09 1.07 -0.96
CA LEU A 79 -9.94 0.48 -1.64
C LEU A 79 -8.67 0.49 -0.78
N THR A 80 -8.58 1.36 0.23
CA THR A 80 -7.46 1.32 1.20
C THR A 80 -7.48 0.03 2.04
N PRO A 81 -8.59 -0.39 2.67
CA PRO A 81 -8.74 -1.72 3.24
C PRO A 81 -8.42 -2.87 2.29
N CYS A 82 -8.88 -2.78 1.04
CA CYS A 82 -8.60 -3.78 0.00
C CYS A 82 -7.09 -3.94 -0.22
N ALA A 83 -6.37 -2.83 -0.37
CA ALA A 83 -4.93 -2.83 -0.53
C ALA A 83 -4.18 -3.36 0.71
N ALA A 84 -4.67 -3.06 1.92
CA ALA A 84 -4.08 -3.57 3.15
C ALA A 84 -4.17 -5.11 3.23
N VAL A 85 -5.33 -5.67 2.91
CA VAL A 85 -5.53 -7.13 2.86
C VAL A 85 -4.64 -7.76 1.79
N ALA A 86 -4.55 -7.16 0.60
CA ALA A 86 -3.69 -7.65 -0.48
C ALA A 86 -2.22 -7.77 -0.04
N VAL A 87 -1.69 -6.72 0.62
CA VAL A 87 -0.31 -6.76 1.11
C VAL A 87 -0.14 -7.81 2.21
N CYS A 88 -1.10 -7.96 3.15
CA CYS A 88 -1.03 -8.99 4.19
C CYS A 88 -0.95 -10.40 3.59
N ARG A 89 -1.82 -10.72 2.64
CA ARG A 89 -1.82 -12.03 1.96
C ARG A 89 -0.53 -12.30 1.18
N ALA A 90 -0.07 -11.30 0.43
CA ALA A 90 1.16 -11.43 -0.36
C ALA A 90 2.39 -11.63 0.54
N VAL A 91 2.50 -10.88 1.64
CA VAL A 91 3.58 -11.02 2.62
C VAL A 91 3.52 -12.38 3.31
N GLU A 92 2.34 -12.85 3.71
CA GLU A 92 2.18 -14.20 4.27
C GLU A 92 2.64 -15.27 3.27
N ARG A 93 2.17 -15.20 2.03
CA ARG A 93 2.49 -16.17 0.98
C ARG A 93 3.98 -16.23 0.63
N VAL A 94 4.64 -15.07 0.52
CA VAL A 94 6.03 -14.97 0.05
C VAL A 94 7.04 -15.03 1.21
N CYS A 95 6.70 -14.44 2.34
CA CYS A 95 7.65 -14.23 3.44
C CYS A 95 7.33 -15.05 4.69
N GLY A 96 6.18 -15.74 4.75
CA GLY A 96 5.80 -16.61 5.87
C GLY A 96 5.42 -15.87 7.15
N VAL A 97 5.20 -14.55 7.10
CA VAL A 97 4.81 -13.73 8.25
C VAL A 97 3.55 -12.94 7.94
N ILE A 98 2.70 -12.73 8.96
CA ILE A 98 1.42 -12.03 8.80
C ILE A 98 1.50 -10.65 9.46
N PRO A 99 1.47 -9.55 8.69
CA PRO A 99 1.37 -8.22 9.25
C PRO A 99 -0.01 -7.94 9.85
N GLY A 100 -0.05 -7.15 10.92
CA GLY A 100 -1.30 -6.62 11.45
C GLY A 100 -1.64 -5.26 10.81
N ILE A 101 -2.92 -4.99 10.57
CA ILE A 101 -3.37 -3.72 10.00
C ILE A 101 -3.63 -2.72 11.13
N LYS A 102 -2.87 -1.62 11.13
CA LYS A 102 -3.16 -0.45 11.97
C LYS A 102 -4.05 0.50 11.19
N TRP A 103 -5.30 0.63 11.63
CA TRP A 103 -6.25 1.56 11.01
C TRP A 103 -5.68 2.99 10.94
N PRO A 104 -5.87 3.71 9.81
CA PRO A 104 -6.63 3.29 8.63
C PRO A 104 -5.77 2.72 7.49
N ASN A 105 -4.45 2.81 7.52
CA ASN A 105 -3.63 2.66 6.30
C ASN A 105 -2.17 2.19 6.52
N ASP A 106 -1.84 1.72 7.69
CA ASP A 106 -0.49 1.22 7.99
C ASP A 106 -0.54 -0.28 8.29
N LEU A 107 0.50 -1.01 7.89
CA LEU A 107 0.70 -2.39 8.32
C LEU A 107 1.87 -2.44 9.29
N LEU A 108 1.68 -3.21 10.34
CA LEU A 108 2.68 -3.39 11.41
C LEU A 108 3.18 -4.83 11.42
N LEU A 109 4.47 -4.98 11.73
CA LEU A 109 5.08 -6.26 12.04
C LEU A 109 5.94 -6.08 13.30
N GLY A 110 5.71 -6.92 14.33
CA GLY A 110 6.37 -6.74 15.63
C GLY A 110 6.07 -5.38 16.31
N GLY A 111 4.91 -4.76 16.01
CA GLY A 111 4.53 -3.45 16.55
C GLY A 111 5.11 -2.24 15.81
N LYS A 112 6.06 -2.44 14.89
CA LYS A 112 6.68 -1.39 14.07
C LYS A 112 6.07 -1.36 12.66
N LYS A 113 6.15 -0.21 12.00
CA LYS A 113 5.57 -0.01 10.67
C LYS A 113 6.37 -0.72 9.58
N LEU A 114 5.73 -1.70 8.93
CA LEU A 114 6.24 -2.42 7.76
C LEU A 114 5.83 -1.74 6.45
N CYS A 115 4.57 -1.29 6.36
CA CYS A 115 4.02 -0.74 5.14
C CYS A 115 3.13 0.48 5.42
N GLY A 116 3.17 1.44 4.50
CA GLY A 116 2.23 2.55 4.44
C GLY A 116 1.44 2.53 3.14
N ILE A 117 0.13 2.83 3.21
CA ILE A 117 -0.78 2.86 2.07
C ILE A 117 -1.27 4.29 1.87
N LEU A 118 -1.23 4.76 0.62
CA LEU A 118 -1.74 6.07 0.22
C LEU A 118 -2.69 5.92 -0.97
N THR A 119 -3.99 6.03 -0.71
CA THR A 119 -5.02 6.04 -1.75
C THR A 119 -5.40 7.49 -2.09
N GLU A 120 -5.23 7.89 -3.34
CA GLU A 120 -5.57 9.22 -3.84
C GLU A 120 -6.59 9.10 -4.97
N ALA A 121 -7.71 9.79 -4.85
CA ALA A 121 -8.75 9.86 -5.87
C ALA A 121 -8.74 11.23 -6.57
N SER A 122 -8.98 11.25 -7.88
CA SER A 122 -9.05 12.47 -8.66
C SER A 122 -9.82 12.22 -9.98
N THR A 123 -9.87 13.24 -10.84
CA THR A 123 -10.53 13.16 -12.14
C THR A 123 -9.56 13.59 -13.23
N ALA A 124 -9.52 12.86 -14.33
CA ALA A 124 -8.78 13.23 -15.53
C ALA A 124 -9.67 13.04 -16.76
N ARG A 125 -9.75 14.06 -17.63
CA ARG A 125 -10.60 14.06 -18.84
C ARG A 125 -12.06 13.65 -18.57
N GLY A 126 -12.62 14.11 -17.44
CA GLY A 126 -14.00 13.80 -17.06
C GLY A 126 -14.20 12.39 -16.47
N ARG A 127 -13.16 11.58 -16.33
CA ARG A 127 -13.22 10.24 -15.74
C ARG A 127 -12.58 10.22 -14.36
N ALA A 128 -13.31 9.75 -13.37
CA ALA A 128 -12.78 9.55 -12.03
C ALA A 128 -11.80 8.36 -12.00
N TYR A 129 -10.70 8.53 -11.29
CA TYR A 129 -9.70 7.50 -11.09
C TYR A 129 -9.19 7.48 -9.64
N VAL A 130 -8.59 6.37 -9.26
CA VAL A 130 -7.95 6.17 -7.96
C VAL A 130 -6.53 5.65 -8.20
N VAL A 131 -5.56 6.20 -7.49
CA VAL A 131 -4.21 5.64 -7.39
C VAL A 131 -4.03 5.08 -6.00
N ILE A 132 -3.78 3.78 -5.91
CA ILE A 132 -3.39 3.10 -4.67
C ILE A 132 -1.88 3.02 -4.64
N GLY A 133 -1.24 3.69 -3.69
CA GLY A 133 0.20 3.63 -3.45
C GLY A 133 0.53 2.78 -2.23
N LEU A 134 1.54 1.96 -2.36
CA LEU A 134 2.06 1.06 -1.33
C LEU A 134 3.56 1.33 -1.16
N GLY A 135 4.00 1.53 0.08
CA GLY A 135 5.42 1.54 0.42
C GLY A 135 5.70 0.42 1.42
N VAL A 136 6.38 -0.64 1.00
CA VAL A 136 6.73 -1.79 1.83
C VAL A 136 8.23 -1.80 2.11
N ASN A 137 8.62 -1.86 3.36
CA ASN A 137 10.01 -2.01 3.75
C ASN A 137 10.40 -3.50 3.60
N VAL A 138 11.11 -3.85 2.52
CA VAL A 138 11.42 -5.26 2.21
C VAL A 138 12.80 -5.63 2.74
N ASN A 139 13.84 -5.10 2.11
CA ASN A 139 15.24 -5.43 2.39
C ASN A 139 16.03 -4.27 3.02
N THR A 140 15.36 -3.22 3.45
CA THR A 140 15.97 -2.06 4.11
C THR A 140 16.64 -2.51 5.40
N ALA A 141 17.94 -2.25 5.57
CA ALA A 141 18.61 -2.54 6.82
C ALA A 141 18.21 -1.52 7.90
N PRO A 142 18.28 -1.86 9.20
CA PRO A 142 17.94 -0.94 10.28
C PRO A 142 18.69 0.40 10.22
N ASP A 143 19.96 0.36 9.83
CA ASP A 143 20.80 1.56 9.71
C ASP A 143 20.49 2.43 8.49
N ASP A 144 19.81 1.88 7.48
CA ASP A 144 19.36 2.61 6.30
C ASP A 144 18.11 3.48 6.57
N PHE A 145 17.42 3.23 7.69
CA PHE A 145 16.37 4.13 8.14
C PHE A 145 16.97 5.38 8.80
N PRO A 146 16.38 6.57 8.55
CA PRO A 146 16.69 7.77 9.33
C PRO A 146 16.57 7.49 10.85
N PRO A 147 17.42 8.10 11.68
CA PRO A 147 17.42 7.82 13.12
C PRO A 147 16.06 7.91 13.78
N GLU A 148 15.22 8.88 13.37
CA GLU A 148 13.88 9.11 13.90
C GLU A 148 12.86 8.02 13.55
N LEU A 149 13.17 7.14 12.58
CA LEU A 149 12.30 6.04 12.17
C LEU A 149 12.74 4.65 12.67
N ARG A 150 13.96 4.49 13.16
CA ARG A 150 14.54 3.20 13.55
C ARG A 150 13.73 2.47 14.63
N ASP A 151 13.11 3.22 15.54
CA ASP A 151 12.29 2.65 16.60
C ASP A 151 10.84 2.37 16.16
N THR A 152 10.39 2.96 15.05
CA THR A 152 8.99 2.90 14.61
C THR A 152 8.76 2.21 13.28
N ALA A 153 9.81 2.05 12.47
CA ALA A 153 9.78 1.30 11.21
C ALA A 153 10.52 -0.04 11.33
N VAL A 154 10.16 -0.98 10.49
CA VAL A 154 10.76 -2.32 10.39
C VAL A 154 10.72 -2.79 8.95
N SER A 155 11.65 -3.64 8.53
CA SER A 155 11.61 -4.34 7.25
C SER A 155 11.35 -5.84 7.41
N LEU A 156 10.96 -6.50 6.32
CA LEU A 156 10.85 -7.96 6.27
C LEU A 156 12.21 -8.62 6.55
N PHE A 157 13.29 -8.05 5.97
CA PHE A 157 14.65 -8.53 6.22
C PHE A 157 15.01 -8.53 7.71
N GLU A 158 14.68 -7.45 8.43
CA GLU A 158 14.97 -7.33 9.86
C GLU A 158 14.26 -8.41 10.69
N VAL A 159 12.99 -8.72 10.36
CA VAL A 159 12.18 -9.67 11.14
C VAL A 159 12.46 -11.11 10.79
N VAL A 160 12.63 -11.41 9.49
CA VAL A 160 12.76 -12.79 8.99
C VAL A 160 14.22 -13.24 8.91
N GLY A 161 15.16 -12.30 8.85
CA GLY A 161 16.59 -12.59 8.78
C GLY A 161 17.11 -12.99 7.40
N GLN A 162 16.26 -12.85 6.35
CA GLN A 162 16.67 -13.14 4.97
C GLN A 162 16.17 -12.07 4.00
N ARG A 163 16.86 -11.91 2.87
CA ARG A 163 16.45 -11.00 1.80
C ARG A 163 15.41 -11.67 0.91
N PHE A 164 14.50 -10.84 0.40
CA PHE A 164 13.44 -11.27 -0.50
C PHE A 164 13.62 -10.65 -1.87
N ASP A 165 13.23 -11.36 -2.91
CA ASP A 165 13.14 -10.79 -4.25
C ASP A 165 11.97 -9.83 -4.33
N ILE A 166 12.29 -8.55 -4.58
CA ILE A 166 11.31 -7.45 -4.63
C ILE A 166 10.29 -7.67 -5.76
N GLN A 167 10.71 -8.27 -6.87
CA GLN A 167 9.84 -8.51 -8.02
C GLN A 167 8.83 -9.63 -7.72
N THR A 168 9.27 -10.70 -7.07
CA THR A 168 8.38 -11.78 -6.61
C THR A 168 7.33 -11.24 -5.64
N LEU A 169 7.72 -10.40 -4.68
CA LEU A 169 6.76 -9.79 -3.76
C LEU A 169 5.83 -8.80 -4.47
N ALA A 170 6.34 -8.02 -5.42
CA ALA A 170 5.53 -7.11 -6.23
C ALA A 170 4.48 -7.88 -7.04
N ALA A 171 4.89 -8.98 -7.71
CA ALA A 171 3.98 -9.85 -8.44
C ALA A 171 2.87 -10.40 -7.55
N ALA A 172 3.22 -10.91 -6.38
CA ALA A 172 2.26 -11.42 -5.40
C ALA A 172 1.27 -10.36 -4.94
N ILE A 173 1.73 -9.13 -4.64
CA ILE A 173 0.85 -8.01 -4.25
C ILE A 173 -0.08 -7.62 -5.40
N ILE A 174 0.41 -7.58 -6.63
CA ILE A 174 -0.38 -7.22 -7.81
C ILE A 174 -1.49 -8.25 -8.04
N GLU A 175 -1.19 -9.54 -7.97
CA GLU A 175 -2.18 -10.62 -8.11
C GLU A 175 -3.27 -10.52 -7.04
N GLU A 176 -2.90 -10.33 -5.77
CA GLU A 176 -3.87 -10.15 -4.68
C GLU A 176 -4.73 -8.89 -4.88
N LEU A 177 -4.12 -7.77 -5.32
CA LEU A 177 -4.85 -6.53 -5.61
C LEU A 177 -5.85 -6.73 -6.75
N ASP A 178 -5.48 -7.40 -7.84
CA ASP A 178 -6.37 -7.67 -8.96
C ASP A 178 -7.56 -8.53 -8.53
N GLY A 179 -7.31 -9.61 -7.78
CA GLY A 179 -8.35 -10.50 -7.26
C GLY A 179 -9.30 -9.78 -6.29
N LEU A 180 -8.74 -9.06 -5.32
CA LEU A 180 -9.53 -8.31 -4.34
C LEU A 180 -10.29 -7.14 -4.97
N TYR A 181 -9.72 -6.46 -5.96
CA TYR A 181 -10.41 -5.40 -6.70
C TYR A 181 -11.59 -5.96 -7.51
N ALA A 182 -11.43 -7.12 -8.12
CA ALA A 182 -12.55 -7.79 -8.79
C ALA A 182 -13.66 -8.18 -7.80
N ALA A 183 -13.31 -8.73 -6.65
CA ALA A 183 -14.26 -9.05 -5.58
C ALA A 183 -14.92 -7.79 -5.01
N TRP A 184 -14.17 -6.73 -4.79
CA TRP A 184 -14.66 -5.44 -4.30
C TRP A 184 -15.69 -4.81 -5.24
N LYS A 185 -15.49 -4.92 -6.56
CA LYS A 185 -16.50 -4.46 -7.55
C LYS A 185 -17.85 -5.14 -7.38
N GLN A 186 -17.85 -6.42 -7.02
CA GLN A 186 -19.06 -7.23 -6.81
C GLN A 186 -19.64 -7.01 -5.41
N ASN A 187 -18.84 -7.19 -4.38
CA ASN A 187 -19.25 -7.05 -2.98
C ASN A 187 -18.11 -6.58 -2.09
N THR A 188 -18.23 -5.39 -1.53
CA THR A 188 -17.19 -4.81 -0.65
C THR A 188 -17.13 -5.49 0.73
N ALA A 189 -18.23 -6.11 1.18
CA ALA A 189 -18.32 -6.62 2.56
C ALA A 189 -17.29 -7.71 2.85
N CYS A 190 -17.06 -8.66 1.93
CA CYS A 190 -16.11 -9.75 2.14
C CYS A 190 -14.67 -9.25 2.40
N VAL A 191 -14.27 -8.17 1.71
CA VAL A 191 -12.95 -7.54 1.92
C VAL A 191 -12.87 -6.85 3.27
N LEU A 192 -13.94 -6.17 3.68
CA LEU A 192 -14.00 -5.48 4.98
C LEU A 192 -13.99 -6.45 6.15
N ASP A 193 -14.60 -7.62 6.03
CA ASP A 193 -14.59 -8.64 7.09
C ASP A 193 -13.17 -9.20 7.32
N GLU A 194 -12.42 -9.43 6.24
CA GLU A 194 -11.03 -9.83 6.36
C GLU A 194 -10.15 -8.72 6.92
N TYR A 195 -10.36 -7.49 6.47
CA TYR A 195 -9.68 -6.32 7.02
C TYR A 195 -9.89 -6.22 8.54
N ARG A 196 -11.14 -6.37 9.03
CA ARG A 196 -11.46 -6.34 10.46
C ARG A 196 -10.72 -7.41 11.24
N ARG A 197 -10.65 -8.63 10.69
CA ARG A 197 -9.93 -9.76 11.32
C ARG A 197 -8.44 -9.48 11.47
N LEU A 198 -7.81 -8.81 10.50
CA LEU A 198 -6.39 -8.44 10.51
C LEU A 198 -6.12 -7.14 11.26
N CYS A 199 -7.15 -6.36 11.61
CA CYS A 199 -7.00 -5.04 12.22
C CYS A 199 -6.58 -5.15 13.69
N VAL A 200 -5.33 -4.75 13.98
CA VAL A 200 -4.78 -4.75 15.34
C VAL A 200 -5.25 -3.56 16.18
N SER A 201 -5.96 -2.61 15.60
CA SER A 201 -6.55 -1.47 16.32
C SER A 201 -7.88 -1.81 16.97
N THR A 202 -8.62 -2.81 16.46
CA THR A 202 -9.93 -3.23 16.97
C THR A 202 -9.81 -3.81 18.37
N GLY A 203 -10.75 -3.49 19.25
CA GLY A 203 -10.78 -3.95 20.64
C GLY A 203 -9.75 -3.25 21.53
N ARG A 204 -9.22 -2.10 21.15
CA ARG A 204 -8.20 -1.37 21.92
C ARG A 204 -8.55 0.11 22.10
N GLU A 205 -7.98 0.70 23.15
CA GLU A 205 -7.92 2.16 23.26
C GLU A 205 -6.97 2.71 22.19
N VAL A 206 -7.43 3.75 21.49
CA VAL A 206 -6.68 4.42 20.42
C VAL A 206 -6.72 5.93 20.63
N SER A 207 -5.69 6.62 20.14
CA SER A 207 -5.68 8.07 20.04
C SER A 207 -6.07 8.47 18.63
N LEU A 208 -7.22 9.15 18.49
CA LEU A 208 -7.62 9.76 17.23
C LEU A 208 -6.98 11.15 17.13
N ILE A 209 -6.11 11.32 16.13
CA ILE A 209 -5.36 12.57 15.92
C ILE A 209 -5.90 13.25 14.67
N ARG A 210 -6.40 14.48 14.81
CA ARG A 210 -6.89 15.31 13.73
C ARG A 210 -6.30 16.72 13.84
N GLY A 211 -5.25 17.01 13.07
CA GLY A 211 -4.43 18.21 13.29
C GLY A 211 -3.80 18.17 14.67
N ASP A 212 -4.03 19.22 15.48
CA ASP A 212 -3.53 19.31 16.86
C ASP A 212 -4.51 18.68 17.89
N GLU A 213 -5.68 18.25 17.44
CA GLU A 213 -6.69 17.65 18.33
C GLU A 213 -6.40 16.16 18.51
N VAL A 214 -6.28 15.73 19.77
CA VAL A 214 -6.09 14.33 20.17
C VAL A 214 -7.27 13.91 21.03
N ARG A 215 -8.00 12.88 20.59
CA ARG A 215 -9.11 12.27 21.35
C ARG A 215 -8.81 10.83 21.68
N ARG A 216 -9.00 10.40 22.89
CA ARG A 216 -9.02 8.99 23.25
C ARG A 216 -10.35 8.37 22.86
N ALA A 217 -10.30 7.19 22.26
CA ALA A 217 -11.46 6.43 21.83
C ALA A 217 -11.17 4.94 21.97
N TYR A 218 -12.22 4.13 22.07
CA TYR A 218 -12.13 2.68 21.97
C TYR A 218 -12.58 2.23 20.59
N ALA A 219 -11.75 1.47 19.88
CA ALA A 219 -12.05 1.03 18.53
C ALA A 219 -12.95 -0.22 18.56
N LEU A 220 -14.21 -0.08 18.15
CA LEU A 220 -15.19 -1.16 18.17
C LEU A 220 -15.13 -2.08 16.94
N GLY A 221 -14.59 -1.63 15.80
CA GLY A 221 -14.51 -2.35 14.53
C GLY A 221 -15.21 -1.64 13.39
#